data_31db0c2b554842105dec267b6f68fe19
#
_entry.id   31db0c2b554842105dec267b6f68fe19
#
_cell.length_a   1.000
_cell.length_b   1.000
_cell.length_c   1.000
_cell.angle_alpha   90.00
_cell.angle_beta   90.00
_cell.angle_gamma   90.00
#
_symmetry.space_group_name_H-M   'P 1'
#
loop_
_entity.id
_entity.type
_entity.pdbx_description
1 polymer ?
#
loop_
_entity_poly.entity_id
_entity_poly.type
_entity_poly.pdbx_seq_one_letter_code
_entity_poly.pdbx_strand_id
1 'polypeptide(L)'
;MECPHVVVKAEGQYFISTDNGIFSHILDGKFDEAVCIDVMQDSDFFTFASRDRFAKVAVMLANGEPLSSIGEPRPKLNPGGAFCAVARDNTIEGVVMHIDSYDNLITNISKELFEQERRGRDFTIQVKGDLYTVDEISDSYLDVDVVDLVAIFGTHGYLELALNKAKLASLCGIELKSTIKVIFDDGRPSSTSGSLF
;
A
#
# COMPACT_ATOMS: atom_id res chain seq x y z
N MET A 1 -16.37 -24.30 1.67
CA MET A 1 -15.16 -24.70 2.41
C MET A 1 -14.19 -23.53 2.31
N GLU A 2 -13.79 -22.94 3.42
CA GLU A 2 -12.77 -21.89 3.41
C GLU A 2 -11.45 -22.49 2.99
N CYS A 3 -10.79 -21.93 1.98
CA CYS A 3 -9.47 -22.33 1.53
C CYS A 3 -8.46 -21.31 2.07
N PRO A 4 -7.85 -21.56 3.22
CA PRO A 4 -6.97 -20.58 3.85
C PRO A 4 -5.59 -20.48 3.18
N HIS A 5 -5.14 -21.54 2.51
CA HIS A 5 -3.79 -21.60 1.94
C HIS A 5 -3.84 -21.81 0.42
N VAL A 6 -3.10 -21.00 -0.31
CA VAL A 6 -3.10 -21.01 -1.77
C VAL A 6 -1.68 -20.94 -2.35
N VAL A 7 -1.54 -21.47 -3.56
CA VAL A 7 -0.44 -21.16 -4.47
C VAL A 7 -0.99 -20.25 -5.56
N VAL A 8 -0.28 -19.20 -5.84
CA VAL A 8 -0.58 -18.27 -6.93
C VAL A 8 0.61 -18.25 -7.89
N LYS A 9 0.34 -18.43 -9.18
CA LYS A 9 1.32 -18.25 -10.25
C LYS A 9 1.09 -16.88 -10.89
N ALA A 10 2.13 -16.07 -10.93
CA ALA A 10 2.10 -14.77 -11.57
C ALA A 10 3.50 -14.43 -12.10
N GLU A 11 3.59 -13.88 -13.31
CA GLU A 11 4.83 -13.44 -13.93
C GLU A 11 5.95 -14.50 -13.92
N GLY A 12 5.58 -15.77 -14.11
CA GLY A 12 6.52 -16.91 -14.12
C GLY A 12 7.05 -17.32 -12.74
N GLN A 13 6.52 -16.75 -11.67
CA GLN A 13 6.87 -17.08 -10.28
C GLN A 13 5.72 -17.75 -9.55
N TYR A 14 6.03 -18.43 -8.44
CA TYR A 14 5.04 -19.01 -7.55
C TYR A 14 5.07 -18.33 -6.18
N PHE A 15 3.90 -17.97 -5.70
CA PHE A 15 3.70 -17.38 -4.39
C PHE A 15 2.85 -18.32 -3.54
N ILE A 16 3.32 -18.67 -2.36
CA ILE A 16 2.65 -19.62 -1.45
C ILE A 16 2.35 -18.91 -0.15
N SER A 17 1.08 -18.75 0.21
CA SER A 17 0.69 -18.08 1.44
C SER A 17 -0.75 -18.40 1.84
N THR A 18 -1.19 -17.78 2.93
CA THR A 18 -2.60 -17.71 3.33
C THR A 18 -3.33 -16.70 2.47
N ASP A 19 -4.55 -17.05 2.01
CA ASP A 19 -5.42 -16.15 1.24
C ASP A 19 -6.16 -15.17 2.17
N ASN A 20 -5.39 -14.25 2.77
CA ASN A 20 -5.85 -13.22 3.70
C ASN A 20 -5.89 -11.81 3.08
N GLY A 21 -5.77 -11.72 1.76
CA GLY A 21 -5.71 -10.46 1.03
C GLY A 21 -4.30 -9.99 0.66
N ILE A 22 -3.25 -10.67 1.14
CA ILE A 22 -1.85 -10.31 0.86
C ILE A 22 -1.55 -10.29 -0.65
N PHE A 23 -2.14 -11.21 -1.41
CA PHE A 23 -1.92 -11.31 -2.85
C PHE A 23 -2.46 -10.11 -3.62
N SER A 24 -3.53 -9.47 -3.15
CA SER A 24 -4.04 -8.23 -3.75
C SER A 24 -3.04 -7.08 -3.64
N HIS A 25 -2.25 -7.05 -2.57
CA HIS A 25 -1.21 -6.04 -2.37
C HIS A 25 0.08 -6.34 -3.15
N ILE A 26 0.45 -7.63 -3.27
CA ILE A 26 1.69 -8.02 -3.95
C ILE A 26 1.54 -8.04 -5.47
N LEU A 27 0.37 -8.50 -5.96
CA LEU A 27 0.14 -8.80 -7.38
C LEU A 27 -0.80 -7.81 -8.08
N ASP A 28 -1.28 -6.80 -7.38
CA ASP A 28 -2.26 -5.83 -7.89
C ASP A 28 -3.47 -6.52 -8.57
N GLY A 29 -3.89 -7.65 -8.02
CA GLY A 29 -4.98 -8.48 -8.54
C GLY A 29 -4.67 -9.22 -9.85
N LYS A 30 -3.44 -9.18 -10.36
CA LYS A 30 -3.02 -9.82 -11.61
C LYS A 30 -2.30 -11.13 -11.31
N PHE A 31 -2.85 -12.23 -11.78
CA PHE A 31 -2.22 -13.55 -11.68
C PHE A 31 -2.68 -14.45 -12.83
N ASP A 32 -1.85 -15.46 -13.15
CA ASP A 32 -2.12 -16.39 -14.24
C ASP A 32 -3.03 -17.52 -13.77
N GLU A 33 -2.71 -18.12 -12.63
CA GLU A 33 -3.41 -19.28 -12.07
C GLU A 33 -3.26 -19.29 -10.55
N ALA A 34 -4.28 -19.77 -9.84
CA ALA A 34 -4.20 -20.03 -8.42
C ALA A 34 -4.91 -21.35 -8.06
N VAL A 35 -4.38 -22.04 -7.07
CA VAL A 35 -4.96 -23.27 -6.53
C VAL A 35 -5.04 -23.22 -5.00
N CYS A 36 -6.07 -23.82 -4.46
CA CYS A 36 -6.23 -24.07 -3.04
C CYS A 36 -5.35 -25.29 -2.66
N ILE A 37 -4.46 -25.13 -1.71
CA ILE A 37 -3.55 -26.24 -1.31
C ILE A 37 -4.33 -27.32 -0.58
N ASP A 38 -4.34 -28.53 -1.17
CA ASP A 38 -4.91 -29.74 -0.60
C ASP A 38 -3.84 -30.79 -0.24
N VAL A 39 -2.61 -30.34 -0.03
CA VAL A 39 -1.52 -31.19 0.41
C VAL A 39 -1.60 -31.39 1.92
N MET A 40 -1.66 -32.66 2.34
CA MET A 40 -1.66 -33.00 3.77
C MET A 40 -0.36 -32.58 4.45
N GLN A 41 -0.50 -32.02 5.64
CA GLN A 41 0.64 -31.72 6.49
C GLN A 41 1.12 -32.99 7.22
N ASP A 42 2.41 -32.98 7.58
CA ASP A 42 3.06 -34.15 8.20
C ASP A 42 2.95 -34.15 9.74
N SER A 43 2.33 -33.16 10.33
CA SER A 43 2.22 -33.05 11.79
C SER A 43 0.78 -32.80 12.23
N ASP A 44 0.46 -33.24 13.45
CA ASP A 44 -0.82 -32.95 14.11
C ASP A 44 -0.90 -31.52 14.64
N PHE A 45 0.17 -30.70 14.47
CA PHE A 45 0.23 -29.32 14.92
C PHE A 45 -0.09 -28.36 13.77
N PHE A 46 -1.20 -27.65 13.85
CA PHE A 46 -1.70 -26.79 12.79
C PHE A 46 -1.18 -25.34 12.86
N THR A 47 -0.19 -25.06 13.71
CA THR A 47 0.28 -23.69 13.96
C THR A 47 1.43 -23.23 13.09
N PHE A 48 2.03 -24.12 12.30
CA PHE A 48 3.22 -23.78 11.49
C PHE A 48 3.11 -24.27 10.05
N ALA A 49 2.11 -23.73 9.33
CA ALA A 49 1.83 -24.10 7.93
C ALA A 49 3.03 -23.89 7.00
N SER A 50 3.88 -22.92 7.25
CA SER A 50 5.07 -22.64 6.43
C SER A 50 6.03 -23.83 6.40
N ARG A 51 6.24 -24.50 7.52
CA ARG A 51 7.08 -25.70 7.60
C ARG A 51 6.35 -26.93 7.07
N ASP A 52 5.12 -27.15 7.53
CA ASP A 52 4.47 -28.45 7.42
C ASP A 52 3.70 -28.63 6.10
N ARG A 53 3.40 -27.51 5.41
CA ARG A 53 2.66 -27.51 4.15
C ARG A 53 3.34 -26.72 3.04
N PHE A 54 3.72 -25.45 3.29
CA PHE A 54 4.25 -24.58 2.22
C PHE A 54 5.61 -25.07 1.70
N ALA A 55 6.49 -25.54 2.59
CA ALA A 55 7.77 -26.09 2.18
C ALA A 55 7.62 -27.32 1.28
N LYS A 56 6.66 -28.22 1.57
CA LYS A 56 6.33 -29.36 0.70
C LYS A 56 5.89 -28.90 -0.69
N VAL A 57 4.93 -28.00 -0.73
CA VAL A 57 4.40 -27.43 -1.97
C VAL A 57 5.52 -26.75 -2.79
N ALA A 58 6.42 -26.02 -2.13
CA ALA A 58 7.57 -25.42 -2.80
C ALA A 58 8.49 -26.46 -3.45
N VAL A 59 8.74 -27.60 -2.78
CA VAL A 59 9.53 -28.71 -3.32
C VAL A 59 8.82 -29.38 -4.50
N MET A 60 7.50 -29.61 -4.42
CA MET A 60 6.71 -30.15 -5.53
C MET A 60 6.83 -29.27 -6.78
N LEU A 61 6.65 -27.95 -6.61
CA LEU A 61 6.79 -26.98 -7.70
C LEU A 61 8.21 -26.92 -8.27
N ALA A 62 9.24 -26.99 -7.43
CA ALA A 62 10.64 -27.03 -7.84
C ALA A 62 10.97 -28.30 -8.65
N ASN A 63 10.29 -29.41 -8.38
CA ASN A 63 10.38 -30.64 -9.13
C ASN A 63 9.57 -30.64 -10.43
N GLY A 64 8.87 -29.57 -10.73
CA GLY A 64 8.07 -29.40 -11.95
C GLY A 64 6.67 -30.02 -11.88
N GLU A 65 6.16 -30.30 -10.70
CA GLU A 65 4.78 -30.78 -10.56
C GLU A 65 3.78 -29.68 -10.96
N PRO A 66 2.70 -30.04 -11.66
CA PRO A 66 1.69 -29.08 -12.08
C PRO A 66 0.85 -28.61 -10.89
N LEU A 67 0.29 -27.39 -10.96
CA LEU A 67 -0.59 -26.86 -9.91
C LEU A 67 -1.80 -27.74 -9.62
N SER A 68 -2.29 -28.47 -10.62
CA SER A 68 -3.40 -29.43 -10.46
C SER A 68 -3.08 -30.63 -9.54
N SER A 69 -1.81 -30.94 -9.29
CA SER A 69 -1.43 -31.97 -8.30
C SER A 69 -1.36 -31.42 -6.87
N ILE A 70 -1.39 -30.09 -6.72
CA ILE A 70 -1.28 -29.42 -5.42
C ILE A 70 -2.66 -29.15 -4.82
N GLY A 71 -3.67 -28.94 -5.68
CA GLY A 71 -5.04 -28.73 -5.22
C GLY A 71 -5.99 -28.20 -6.27
N GLU A 72 -7.17 -27.81 -5.82
CA GLU A 72 -8.26 -27.37 -6.68
C GLU A 72 -8.09 -25.92 -7.15
N PRO A 73 -8.53 -25.57 -8.38
CA PRO A 73 -8.47 -24.21 -8.90
C PRO A 73 -9.14 -23.18 -7.98
N ARG A 74 -8.50 -22.04 -7.79
CA ARG A 74 -8.98 -20.90 -7.01
C ARG A 74 -9.09 -19.65 -7.91
N PRO A 75 -10.17 -19.49 -8.68
CA PRO A 75 -10.29 -18.42 -9.69
C PRO A 75 -10.42 -17.02 -9.10
N LYS A 76 -10.71 -16.91 -7.80
CA LYS A 76 -10.79 -15.64 -7.08
C LYS A 76 -10.09 -15.75 -5.75
N LEU A 77 -9.15 -14.84 -5.54
CA LEU A 77 -8.47 -14.65 -4.26
C LEU A 77 -9.24 -13.67 -3.39
N ASN A 78 -8.98 -13.71 -2.09
CA ASN A 78 -9.51 -12.72 -1.17
C ASN A 78 -8.98 -11.33 -1.57
N PRO A 79 -9.85 -10.36 -1.87
CA PRO A 79 -9.42 -9.03 -2.31
C PRO A 79 -8.66 -8.27 -1.22
N GLY A 80 -8.67 -8.74 0.03
CA GLY A 80 -8.17 -7.96 1.13
C GLY A 80 -8.97 -6.67 1.32
N GLY A 81 -8.65 -5.89 2.32
CA GLY A 81 -9.06 -4.50 2.35
C GLY A 81 -8.13 -3.75 1.40
N ALA A 82 -8.57 -3.43 0.20
CA ALA A 82 -7.80 -2.61 -0.70
C ALA A 82 -7.65 -1.22 -0.06
N PHE A 83 -6.52 -0.97 0.56
CA PHE A 83 -6.13 0.36 1.00
C PHE A 83 -5.59 1.14 -0.21
N CYS A 84 -6.36 1.20 -1.29
CA CYS A 84 -6.03 2.06 -2.42
C CYS A 84 -6.43 3.48 -2.08
N ALA A 85 -5.56 4.44 -2.39
CA ALA A 85 -5.93 5.84 -2.39
C ALA A 85 -7.04 6.07 -3.44
N VAL A 86 -7.96 6.96 -3.14
CA VAL A 86 -9.12 7.24 -4.00
C VAL A 86 -8.98 8.63 -4.59
N ALA A 87 -8.99 8.71 -5.93
CA ALA A 87 -9.07 9.98 -6.63
C ALA A 87 -10.54 10.32 -6.93
N ARG A 88 -10.96 11.52 -6.55
CA ARG A 88 -12.29 12.07 -6.85
C ARG A 88 -12.16 13.56 -7.10
N ASP A 89 -12.78 14.01 -8.19
CA ASP A 89 -12.72 15.41 -8.60
C ASP A 89 -11.28 15.93 -8.68
N ASN A 90 -10.89 16.86 -7.81
CA ASN A 90 -9.54 17.42 -7.75
C ASN A 90 -8.74 16.90 -6.56
N THR A 91 -9.14 15.81 -5.93
CA THR A 91 -8.53 15.35 -4.69
C THR A 91 -8.14 13.90 -4.77
N ILE A 92 -6.94 13.56 -4.29
CA ILE A 92 -6.59 12.20 -3.90
C ILE A 92 -6.72 12.11 -2.38
N GLU A 93 -7.51 11.15 -1.91
CA GLU A 93 -7.61 10.80 -0.51
C GLU A 93 -6.92 9.46 -0.26
N GLY A 94 -5.87 9.49 0.53
CA GLY A 94 -5.11 8.34 0.96
C GLY A 94 -5.04 8.23 2.48
N VAL A 95 -4.34 7.21 2.94
CA VAL A 95 -4.11 6.96 4.37
C VAL A 95 -2.65 6.63 4.65
N VAL A 96 -2.23 6.85 5.88
CA VAL A 96 -0.92 6.41 6.39
C VAL A 96 -0.95 4.89 6.51
N MET A 97 -0.13 4.20 5.71
CA MET A 97 0.02 2.73 5.72
C MET A 97 1.05 2.28 6.72
N HIS A 98 2.12 3.04 6.85
CA HIS A 98 3.25 2.70 7.70
C HIS A 98 3.88 3.97 8.29
N ILE A 99 4.36 3.86 9.52
CA ILE A 99 5.18 4.86 10.18
C ILE A 99 6.52 4.20 10.45
N ASP A 100 7.58 4.75 9.91
CA ASP A 100 8.92 4.18 10.04
C ASP A 100 9.56 4.48 11.40
N SER A 101 10.78 4.00 11.62
CA SER A 101 11.52 4.21 12.88
C SER A 101 11.96 5.66 13.10
N TYR A 102 11.88 6.50 12.07
CA TYR A 102 12.16 7.94 12.14
C TYR A 102 10.89 8.77 12.31
N ASP A 103 9.72 8.12 12.45
CA ASP A 103 8.39 8.73 12.49
C ASP A 103 7.97 9.40 11.17
N ASN A 104 8.54 8.98 10.04
CA ASN A 104 8.06 9.38 8.71
C ASN A 104 6.79 8.62 8.35
N LEU A 105 5.90 9.26 7.60
CA LEU A 105 4.62 8.71 7.20
C LEU A 105 4.70 8.17 5.77
N ILE A 106 4.58 6.87 5.59
CA ILE A 106 4.44 6.27 4.26
C ILE A 106 2.94 6.09 3.99
N THR A 107 2.46 6.67 2.89
CA THR A 107 1.05 6.64 2.52
C THR A 107 0.77 5.57 1.46
N ASN A 108 -0.51 5.32 1.16
CA ASN A 108 -0.95 4.49 0.04
C ASN A 108 -1.15 5.27 -1.27
N ILE A 109 -0.67 6.52 -1.35
CA ILE A 109 -0.73 7.33 -2.57
C ILE A 109 0.50 7.01 -3.41
N SER A 110 0.30 6.30 -4.52
CA SER A 110 1.41 5.97 -5.42
C SER A 110 1.80 7.17 -6.29
N LYS A 111 3.06 7.17 -6.76
CA LYS A 111 3.56 8.18 -7.69
C LYS A 111 2.77 8.17 -8.99
N GLU A 112 2.42 6.98 -9.49
CA GLU A 112 1.64 6.83 -10.72
C GLU A 112 0.26 7.50 -10.59
N LEU A 113 -0.46 7.23 -9.50
CA LEU A 113 -1.76 7.86 -9.24
C LEU A 113 -1.63 9.38 -9.10
N PHE A 114 -0.62 9.83 -8.36
CA PHE A 114 -0.37 11.25 -8.16
C PHE A 114 -0.12 11.97 -9.50
N GLU A 115 0.78 11.47 -10.34
CA GLU A 115 1.11 12.09 -11.63
C GLU A 115 -0.07 12.00 -12.61
N GLN A 116 -0.79 10.88 -12.62
CA GLN A 116 -1.99 10.71 -13.44
C GLN A 116 -3.05 11.77 -13.13
N GLU A 117 -3.23 12.09 -11.87
CA GLU A 117 -4.24 13.06 -11.42
C GLU A 117 -3.71 14.50 -11.44
N ARG A 118 -2.43 14.72 -11.17
CA ARG A 118 -1.82 16.05 -11.15
C ARG A 118 -1.94 16.77 -12.49
N ARG A 119 -1.62 16.11 -13.60
CA ARG A 119 -1.69 16.68 -14.97
C ARG A 119 -1.01 18.04 -15.11
N GLY A 120 0.10 18.24 -14.39
CA GLY A 120 0.84 19.51 -14.40
C GLY A 120 0.22 20.65 -13.60
N ARG A 121 -0.86 20.39 -12.81
CA ARG A 121 -1.47 21.38 -11.93
C ARG A 121 -0.66 21.58 -10.66
N ASP A 122 -0.81 22.74 -10.04
CA ASP A 122 -0.36 22.97 -8.68
C ASP A 122 -1.20 22.14 -7.71
N PHE A 123 -0.65 21.87 -6.54
CA PHE A 123 -1.31 21.01 -5.55
C PHE A 123 -0.94 21.44 -4.13
N THR A 124 -1.75 20.98 -3.18
CA THR A 124 -1.48 21.08 -1.74
C THR A 124 -1.72 19.71 -1.11
N ILE A 125 -0.72 19.19 -0.42
CA ILE A 125 -0.84 18.00 0.42
C ILE A 125 -1.19 18.44 1.82
N GLN A 126 -2.30 17.93 2.34
CA GLN A 126 -2.82 18.22 3.67
C GLN A 126 -2.55 17.06 4.61
N VAL A 127 -1.91 17.36 5.73
CA VAL A 127 -1.61 16.42 6.82
C VAL A 127 -2.39 16.87 8.04
N LYS A 128 -3.26 15.99 8.58
CA LYS A 128 -4.13 16.32 9.71
C LYS A 128 -5.01 17.54 9.43
N GLY A 129 -5.74 17.49 8.31
CA GLY A 129 -6.50 18.62 7.80
C GLY A 129 -5.57 19.73 7.29
N ASP A 130 -5.99 20.98 7.48
CA ASP A 130 -5.24 22.17 7.01
C ASP A 130 -4.10 22.58 7.96
N LEU A 131 -3.84 21.81 9.01
CA LEU A 131 -2.90 22.22 10.05
C LEU A 131 -1.44 22.18 9.56
N TYR A 132 -1.13 21.20 8.72
CA TYR A 132 0.20 21.05 8.10
C TYR A 132 0.01 20.81 6.62
N THR A 133 0.63 21.65 5.79
CA THR A 133 0.51 21.58 4.34
C THR A 133 1.88 21.65 3.68
N VAL A 134 2.02 20.98 2.53
CA VAL A 134 3.16 21.09 1.63
C VAL A 134 2.66 21.09 0.19
N ASP A 135 3.23 21.93 -0.65
CA ASP A 135 2.81 22.18 -2.04
C ASP A 135 3.89 21.82 -3.08
N GLU A 136 4.97 21.19 -2.60
CA GLU A 136 6.09 20.76 -3.43
C GLU A 136 6.46 19.31 -3.14
N ILE A 137 6.89 18.58 -4.16
CA ILE A 137 7.55 17.30 -4.01
C ILE A 137 9.05 17.54 -4.13
N SER A 138 9.77 17.21 -3.07
CA SER A 138 11.23 17.32 -2.99
C SER A 138 11.92 16.02 -3.46
N ASP A 139 13.18 16.12 -3.83
CA ASP A 139 14.03 14.97 -4.16
C ASP A 139 14.72 14.38 -2.91
N SER A 140 14.87 15.20 -1.87
CA SER A 140 15.58 14.84 -0.64
C SER A 140 14.94 15.49 0.59
N TYR A 141 15.09 14.83 1.75
CA TYR A 141 14.72 15.43 3.05
C TYR A 141 15.47 16.73 3.38
N LEU A 142 16.62 16.96 2.73
CA LEU A 142 17.48 18.11 2.98
C LEU A 142 17.11 19.34 2.12
N ASP A 143 16.11 19.22 1.27
CA ASP A 143 15.68 20.31 0.40
C ASP A 143 14.84 21.37 1.15
N VAL A 144 14.47 21.07 2.39
CA VAL A 144 13.73 21.97 3.28
C VAL A 144 14.54 22.27 4.55
N ASP A 145 14.18 23.33 5.27
CA ASP A 145 14.82 23.69 6.53
C ASP A 145 14.54 22.66 7.65
N VAL A 146 15.32 22.75 8.72
CA VAL A 146 15.16 21.84 9.88
C VAL A 146 13.78 22.05 10.51
N VAL A 147 13.05 20.94 10.76
CA VAL A 147 11.68 20.87 11.27
C VAL A 147 10.61 21.24 10.23
N ASP A 148 10.98 21.59 9.01
CA ASP A 148 9.97 21.80 7.96
C ASP A 148 9.45 20.49 7.40
N LEU A 149 8.18 20.53 6.96
CA LEU A 149 7.51 19.41 6.35
C LEU A 149 8.01 19.20 4.92
N VAL A 150 8.38 17.97 4.61
CA VAL A 150 8.84 17.56 3.28
C VAL A 150 7.97 16.43 2.76
N ALA A 151 7.67 16.47 1.46
CA ALA A 151 6.99 15.41 0.73
C ALA A 151 7.92 14.85 -0.35
N ILE A 152 8.14 13.54 -0.35
CA ILE A 152 8.96 12.85 -1.34
C ILE A 152 8.24 11.59 -1.83
N PHE A 153 8.65 11.06 -2.99
CA PHE A 153 8.31 9.68 -3.37
C PHE A 153 9.49 8.78 -3.06
N GLY A 154 9.33 7.90 -2.07
CA GLY A 154 10.35 6.94 -1.69
C GLY A 154 10.62 5.88 -2.78
N THR A 155 11.67 5.08 -2.60
CA THR A 155 12.02 3.98 -3.54
C THR A 155 10.93 2.92 -3.66
N HIS A 156 10.02 2.84 -2.71
CA HIS A 156 8.83 2.00 -2.74
C HIS A 156 7.71 2.55 -3.64
N GLY A 157 7.88 3.73 -4.26
CA GLY A 157 6.91 4.32 -5.18
C GLY A 157 5.73 5.05 -4.55
N TYR A 158 5.66 5.16 -3.22
CA TYR A 158 4.59 5.84 -2.50
C TYR A 158 5.01 7.20 -1.96
N LEU A 159 4.01 8.09 -1.79
CA LEU A 159 4.18 9.38 -1.13
C LEU A 159 4.58 9.18 0.33
N GLU A 160 5.70 9.78 0.69
CA GLU A 160 6.24 9.82 2.03
C GLU A 160 6.26 11.26 2.52
N LEU A 161 5.87 11.47 3.77
CA LEU A 161 5.86 12.76 4.45
C LEU A 161 6.75 12.68 5.68
N ALA A 162 7.60 13.67 5.86
CA ALA A 162 8.56 13.71 6.96
C ALA A 162 8.76 15.15 7.46
N LEU A 163 9.34 15.30 8.64
CA LEU A 163 9.97 16.55 9.09
C LEU A 163 11.48 16.41 9.00
N ASN A 164 12.14 17.37 8.36
CA ASN A 164 13.60 17.34 8.30
C ASN A 164 14.20 17.37 9.72
N LYS A 165 14.90 16.29 10.09
CA LYS A 165 15.53 16.07 11.41
C LYS A 165 14.58 16.09 12.61
N ALA A 166 13.28 15.82 12.40
CA ALA A 166 12.29 15.76 13.48
C ALA A 166 11.31 14.58 13.27
N LYS A 167 10.45 14.34 14.24
CA LYS A 167 9.54 13.19 14.30
C LYS A 167 8.10 13.63 13.97
N LEU A 168 7.69 13.45 12.72
CA LEU A 168 6.39 13.93 12.23
C LEU A 168 5.21 13.26 12.94
N ALA A 169 5.19 11.92 12.99
CA ALA A 169 4.06 11.19 13.57
C ALA A 169 3.82 11.58 15.03
N SER A 170 4.88 11.54 15.86
CA SER A 170 4.80 11.84 17.28
C SER A 170 4.44 13.30 17.55
N LEU A 171 5.07 14.26 16.83
CA LEU A 171 4.83 15.69 17.05
C LEU A 171 3.41 16.10 16.65
N CYS A 172 2.88 15.53 15.57
CA CYS A 172 1.57 15.89 15.06
C CYS A 172 0.45 14.96 15.56
N GLY A 173 0.79 13.89 16.33
CA GLY A 173 -0.18 12.92 16.80
C GLY A 173 -0.89 12.22 15.65
N ILE A 174 -0.10 11.75 14.66
CA ILE A 174 -0.59 11.03 13.49
C ILE A 174 -0.38 9.55 13.72
N GLU A 175 -1.39 8.75 13.39
CA GLU A 175 -1.41 7.31 13.58
C GLU A 175 -1.60 6.59 12.25
N LEU A 176 -1.42 5.27 12.25
CA LEU A 176 -1.78 4.42 11.10
C LEU A 176 -3.25 4.66 10.75
N LYS A 177 -3.53 4.69 9.44
CA LYS A 177 -4.84 4.98 8.84
C LYS A 177 -5.31 6.44 8.97
N SER A 178 -4.48 7.36 9.50
CA SER A 178 -4.77 8.78 9.40
C SER A 178 -4.88 9.19 7.94
N THR A 179 -5.87 10.05 7.63
CA THR A 179 -6.13 10.50 6.26
C THR A 179 -5.11 11.54 5.82
N ILE A 180 -4.60 11.37 4.60
CA ILE A 180 -3.78 12.33 3.87
C ILE A 180 -4.55 12.74 2.62
N LYS A 181 -4.61 14.04 2.33
CA LYS A 181 -5.28 14.57 1.13
C LYS A 181 -4.29 15.30 0.25
N VAL A 182 -4.37 15.06 -1.05
CA VAL A 182 -3.71 15.87 -2.07
C VAL A 182 -4.82 16.59 -2.83
N ILE A 183 -4.81 17.91 -2.80
CA ILE A 183 -5.79 18.76 -3.46
C ILE A 183 -5.09 19.44 -4.63
N PHE A 184 -5.61 19.26 -5.85
CA PHE A 184 -5.10 19.89 -7.06
C PHE A 184 -5.85 21.18 -7.36
N ASP A 185 -5.12 22.22 -7.77
CA ASP A 185 -5.72 23.48 -8.19
C ASP A 185 -6.50 23.28 -9.51
N ASP A 186 -7.78 23.63 -9.51
CA ASP A 186 -8.65 23.58 -10.68
C ASP A 186 -8.80 24.93 -11.39
N GLY A 187 -8.01 25.94 -10.98
CA GLY A 187 -8.07 27.29 -11.51
C GLY A 187 -9.34 28.07 -11.10
N ARG A 188 -10.17 27.51 -10.21
CA ARG A 188 -11.31 28.24 -9.65
C ARG A 188 -10.85 29.08 -8.48
N PRO A 189 -11.26 30.37 -8.39
CA PRO A 189 -10.92 31.18 -7.24
C PRO A 189 -11.47 30.49 -5.97
N SER A 190 -10.61 30.27 -4.98
CA SER A 190 -11.03 29.74 -3.68
C SER A 190 -12.14 30.65 -3.15
N SER A 191 -13.31 30.08 -2.91
CA SER A 191 -14.38 30.79 -2.19
C SER A 191 -13.90 31.00 -0.76
N THR A 192 -13.22 32.11 -0.53
CA THR A 192 -12.92 32.61 0.81
C THR A 192 -14.26 32.75 1.52
N SER A 193 -14.55 31.85 2.45
CA SER A 193 -15.71 31.99 3.34
C SER A 193 -15.51 33.29 4.06
N GLY A 194 -16.37 34.24 3.69
CA GLY A 194 -16.36 35.58 4.27
C GLY A 194 -16.42 35.51 5.78
N SER A 195 -15.48 36.20 6.41
CA SER A 195 -15.56 36.63 7.79
C SER A 195 -16.95 37.25 8.00
N LEU A 196 -17.77 36.57 8.76
CA LEU A 196 -18.91 37.24 9.42
C LEU A 196 -18.38 37.83 10.73
N PHE A 197 -18.53 39.11 10.83
CA PHE A 197 -18.30 39.96 11.99
C PHE A 197 -18.90 39.40 13.27
#